data_bed8be7282d9e23411747b291efa05f3
#
_entry.id   bed8be7282d9e23411747b291efa05f3
#
_cell.length_a   1.000
_cell.length_b   1.000
_cell.length_c   1.000
_cell.angle_alpha   90.00
_cell.angle_beta   90.00
_cell.angle_gamma   90.00
#
_symmetry.space_group_name_H-M   'P 1'
#
loop_
_entity.id
_entity.type
_entity.pdbx_description
1 polymer ?
#
loop_
_entity_poly.entity_id
_entity_poly.type
_entity_poly.pdbx_seq_one_letter_code
_entity_poly.pdbx_strand_id
1 'polypeptide(L)'
;MTLRVRPARPDDIAALAGIWHDGWHEAHAADVPAALTALRTLPDFIRRLRAMGDDLRVAGPFGAPIGFCAILKDELYQLYVAPAGRGTGLAACLVADAEARIAQAGHRAAHLACGLENNVAAGFYRRQGWTEEGVVEVTLDTSSGPFPLPVRRFVKPVSER
;
A
#
# COMPACT_ATOMS: atom_id res chain seq x y z
N MET A 1 -23.25 2.40 4.47
CA MET A 1 -22.47 1.87 3.32
C MET A 1 -21.58 0.73 3.80
N THR A 2 -21.68 -0.39 3.14
CA THR A 2 -20.81 -1.52 3.49
C THR A 2 -19.47 -1.38 2.76
N LEU A 3 -18.40 -1.26 3.54
CA LEU A 3 -17.03 -1.21 3.00
C LEU A 3 -16.59 -2.65 2.72
N ARG A 4 -16.61 -3.04 1.46
CA ARG A 4 -16.30 -4.40 1.05
C ARG A 4 -15.01 -4.46 0.25
N VAL A 5 -14.08 -5.29 0.73
CA VAL A 5 -12.82 -5.56 0.03
C VAL A 5 -13.03 -6.78 -0.88
N ARG A 6 -12.58 -6.67 -2.11
CA ARG A 6 -12.75 -7.70 -3.15
C ARG A 6 -11.48 -7.87 -3.98
N PRO A 7 -11.35 -8.97 -4.74
CA PRO A 7 -10.27 -9.10 -5.72
C PRO A 7 -10.32 -7.98 -6.76
N ALA A 8 -9.16 -7.54 -7.23
CA ALA A 8 -9.07 -6.60 -8.33
C ALA A 8 -9.45 -7.27 -9.65
N ARG A 9 -10.04 -6.50 -10.55
CA ARG A 9 -10.38 -6.92 -11.92
C ARG A 9 -9.60 -6.08 -12.92
N PRO A 10 -9.38 -6.58 -14.15
CA PRO A 10 -8.67 -5.79 -15.17
C PRO A 10 -9.24 -4.39 -15.37
N ASP A 11 -10.56 -4.22 -15.28
CA ASP A 11 -11.21 -2.93 -15.44
C ASP A 11 -10.92 -1.94 -14.31
N ASP A 12 -10.40 -2.41 -13.18
CA ASP A 12 -10.05 -1.55 -12.04
C ASP A 12 -8.69 -0.87 -12.21
N ILE A 13 -7.80 -1.42 -13.05
CA ILE A 13 -6.38 -1.04 -13.07
C ILE A 13 -6.17 0.44 -13.39
N ALA A 14 -6.90 0.98 -14.37
CA ALA A 14 -6.73 2.38 -14.76
C ALA A 14 -7.07 3.34 -13.60
N ALA A 15 -8.17 3.11 -12.90
CA ALA A 15 -8.56 3.93 -11.75
C ALA A 15 -7.59 3.77 -10.58
N LEU A 16 -7.14 2.54 -10.31
CA LEU A 16 -6.15 2.27 -9.26
C LEU A 16 -4.82 2.94 -9.54
N ALA A 17 -4.37 2.94 -10.79
CA ALA A 17 -3.13 3.61 -11.18
C ALA A 17 -3.21 5.12 -10.92
N GLY A 18 -4.35 5.74 -11.21
CA GLY A 18 -4.59 7.16 -10.90
C GLY A 18 -4.55 7.44 -9.41
N ILE A 19 -5.22 6.62 -8.60
CA ILE A 19 -5.21 6.73 -7.14
C ILE A 19 -3.79 6.61 -6.60
N TRP A 20 -3.04 5.63 -7.07
CA TRP A 20 -1.67 5.39 -6.62
C TRP A 20 -0.74 6.51 -7.05
N HIS A 21 -0.82 6.93 -8.30
CA HIS A 21 -0.02 8.04 -8.82
C HIS A 21 -0.23 9.32 -7.98
N ASP A 22 -1.48 9.73 -7.82
CA ASP A 22 -1.80 10.96 -7.12
C ASP A 22 -1.46 10.88 -5.64
N GLY A 23 -1.79 9.76 -5.00
CA GLY A 23 -1.48 9.53 -3.58
C GLY A 23 0.01 9.43 -3.31
N TRP A 24 0.75 8.76 -4.19
CA TRP A 24 2.21 8.64 -4.05
C TRP A 24 2.90 10.00 -4.17
N HIS A 25 2.54 10.78 -5.20
CA HIS A 25 3.12 12.10 -5.40
C HIS A 25 2.77 13.07 -4.27
N GLU A 26 1.52 13.04 -3.80
CA GLU A 26 1.10 13.84 -2.64
C GLU A 26 1.91 13.48 -1.38
N ALA A 27 2.11 12.19 -1.12
CA ALA A 27 2.75 11.73 0.10
C ALA A 27 4.27 11.81 0.08
N HIS A 28 4.92 11.64 -1.07
CA HIS A 28 6.36 11.36 -1.14
C HIS A 28 7.18 12.27 -2.02
N ALA A 29 6.61 12.91 -3.05
CA ALA A 29 7.40 13.62 -4.06
C ALA A 29 8.35 14.67 -3.47
N ALA A 30 7.94 15.38 -2.42
CA ALA A 30 8.76 16.42 -1.78
C ALA A 30 9.88 15.85 -0.89
N ASP A 31 9.81 14.58 -0.50
CA ASP A 31 10.62 13.99 0.57
C ASP A 31 11.56 12.87 0.10
N VAL A 32 11.51 12.53 -1.19
CA VAL A 32 12.35 11.48 -1.79
C VAL A 32 13.24 12.07 -2.87
N PRO A 33 14.32 11.35 -3.29
CA PRO A 33 15.17 11.84 -4.38
C PRO A 33 14.37 12.10 -5.66
N ALA A 34 14.68 13.21 -6.35
CA ALA A 34 14.02 13.58 -7.60
C ALA A 34 14.11 12.48 -8.67
N ALA A 35 15.21 11.71 -8.66
CA ALA A 35 15.39 10.57 -9.57
C ALA A 35 14.30 9.50 -9.38
N LEU A 36 13.88 9.25 -8.14
CA LEU A 36 12.80 8.31 -7.85
C LEU A 36 11.45 8.88 -8.31
N THR A 37 11.17 10.14 -7.99
CA THR A 37 9.92 10.80 -8.40
C THR A 37 9.74 10.75 -9.91
N ALA A 38 10.82 10.96 -10.68
CA ALA A 38 10.79 10.89 -12.14
C ALA A 38 10.42 9.50 -12.67
N LEU A 39 10.70 8.43 -11.93
CA LEU A 39 10.37 7.06 -12.31
C LEU A 39 8.95 6.64 -11.94
N ARG A 40 8.28 7.37 -11.06
CA ARG A 40 6.92 7.05 -10.60
C ARG A 40 5.89 7.71 -11.51
N THR A 41 5.84 7.23 -12.74
CA THR A 41 4.90 7.67 -13.78
C THR A 41 3.62 6.83 -13.77
N LEU A 42 2.56 7.30 -14.42
CA LEU A 42 1.32 6.53 -14.53
C LEU A 42 1.55 5.15 -15.19
N PRO A 43 2.29 5.04 -16.30
CA PRO A 43 2.62 3.72 -16.86
C PRO A 43 3.39 2.82 -15.90
N ASP A 44 4.26 3.36 -15.06
CA ASP A 44 4.99 2.60 -14.03
C ASP A 44 4.01 1.99 -13.02
N PHE A 45 3.05 2.75 -12.54
CA PHE A 45 2.04 2.26 -11.60
C PHE A 45 1.15 1.20 -12.24
N ILE A 46 0.76 1.37 -13.51
CA ILE A 46 0.00 0.36 -14.25
C ILE A 46 0.77 -0.96 -14.33
N ARG A 47 2.04 -0.89 -14.70
CA ARG A 47 2.93 -2.07 -14.78
C ARG A 47 2.99 -2.81 -13.45
N ARG A 48 3.20 -2.07 -12.36
CA ARG A 48 3.33 -2.63 -11.02
C ARG A 48 2.03 -3.27 -10.53
N LEU A 49 0.89 -2.61 -10.76
CA LEU A 49 -0.42 -3.15 -10.38
C LEU A 49 -0.70 -4.47 -11.10
N ARG A 50 -0.42 -4.55 -12.39
CA ARG A 50 -0.61 -5.78 -13.16
C ARG A 50 0.26 -6.92 -12.64
N ALA A 51 1.45 -6.61 -12.17
CA ALA A 51 2.38 -7.61 -11.62
C ALA A 51 1.94 -8.16 -10.26
N MET A 52 1.07 -7.47 -9.54
CA MET A 52 0.61 -7.91 -8.20
C MET A 52 -0.35 -9.10 -8.26
N GLY A 53 -1.12 -9.26 -9.34
CA GLY A 53 -2.05 -10.39 -9.49
C GLY A 53 -3.02 -10.49 -8.32
N ASP A 54 -3.14 -11.69 -7.75
CA ASP A 54 -4.08 -11.98 -6.66
C ASP A 54 -3.69 -11.35 -5.31
N ASP A 55 -2.49 -10.81 -5.20
CA ASP A 55 -2.06 -10.09 -4.00
C ASP A 55 -2.74 -8.72 -3.88
N LEU A 56 -3.35 -8.22 -4.96
CA LEU A 56 -4.04 -6.94 -5.02
C LEU A 56 -5.52 -7.11 -4.70
N ARG A 57 -6.00 -6.35 -3.71
CA ARG A 57 -7.41 -6.29 -3.36
C ARG A 57 -7.88 -4.84 -3.33
N VAL A 58 -9.12 -4.64 -3.68
CA VAL A 58 -9.69 -3.30 -3.86
C VAL A 58 -11.01 -3.14 -3.13
N ALA A 59 -11.40 -1.89 -2.91
CA ALA A 59 -12.72 -1.55 -2.41
C ALA A 59 -13.33 -0.47 -3.31
N GLY A 60 -14.64 -0.57 -3.51
CA GLY A 60 -15.40 0.33 -4.39
C GLY A 60 -15.99 -0.40 -5.58
N PRO A 61 -16.81 0.31 -6.38
CA PRO A 61 -17.50 -0.29 -7.53
C PRO A 61 -16.53 -0.87 -8.58
N PHE A 62 -16.99 -1.86 -9.34
CA PHE A 62 -16.23 -2.40 -10.46
C PHE A 62 -15.91 -1.28 -11.46
N GLY A 63 -14.64 -1.18 -11.86
CA GLY A 63 -14.17 -0.16 -12.78
C GLY A 63 -14.00 1.23 -12.17
N ALA A 64 -14.45 1.44 -10.93
CA ALA A 64 -14.35 2.72 -10.20
C ALA A 64 -13.99 2.50 -8.73
N PRO A 65 -12.93 1.74 -8.43
CA PRO A 65 -12.51 1.50 -7.05
C PRO A 65 -12.04 2.81 -6.39
N ILE A 66 -12.16 2.88 -5.07
CA ILE A 66 -11.79 4.06 -4.29
C ILE A 66 -10.62 3.80 -3.33
N GLY A 67 -10.08 2.58 -3.33
CA GLY A 67 -8.90 2.24 -2.55
C GLY A 67 -8.42 0.84 -2.83
N PHE A 68 -7.18 0.55 -2.44
CA PHE A 68 -6.62 -0.78 -2.62
C PHE A 68 -5.56 -1.09 -1.56
N CYS A 69 -5.30 -2.38 -1.36
CA CYS A 69 -4.15 -2.87 -0.64
C CYS A 69 -3.52 -4.03 -1.41
N ALA A 70 -2.23 -4.19 -1.23
CA ALA A 70 -1.49 -5.31 -1.78
C ALA A 70 -0.59 -5.91 -0.72
N ILE A 71 -0.47 -7.23 -0.73
CA ILE A 71 0.48 -7.94 0.12
C ILE A 71 1.62 -8.50 -0.74
N LEU A 72 2.77 -8.71 -0.11
CA LEU A 72 3.91 -9.40 -0.71
C LEU A 72 4.51 -10.28 0.39
N LYS A 73 4.19 -11.58 0.37
CA LYS A 73 4.56 -12.53 1.46
C LYS A 73 3.99 -12.03 2.79
N ASP A 74 4.85 -11.67 3.76
CA ASP A 74 4.45 -11.16 5.07
C ASP A 74 4.39 -9.62 5.13
N GLU A 75 4.48 -8.96 3.99
CA GLU A 75 4.48 -7.51 3.91
C GLU A 75 3.11 -6.96 3.49
N LEU A 76 2.63 -5.93 4.22
CA LEU A 76 1.62 -5.02 3.68
C LEU A 76 2.38 -4.09 2.72
N TYR A 77 2.35 -4.44 1.44
CA TYR A 77 3.23 -3.86 0.44
C TYR A 77 2.78 -2.48 -0.02
N GLN A 78 1.48 -2.30 -0.27
CA GLN A 78 0.92 -1.00 -0.68
C GLN A 78 -0.48 -0.82 -0.08
N LEU A 79 -0.80 0.43 0.26
CA LEU A 79 -2.12 0.85 0.74
C LEU A 79 -2.37 2.28 0.29
N TYR A 80 -3.41 2.49 -0.50
CA TYR A 80 -3.82 3.83 -0.94
C TYR A 80 -5.34 3.94 -0.99
N VAL A 81 -5.84 5.11 -0.59
CA VAL A 81 -7.27 5.44 -0.60
C VAL A 81 -7.45 6.77 -1.30
N ALA A 82 -8.38 6.82 -2.26
CA ALA A 82 -8.75 8.05 -2.95
C ALA A 82 -9.32 9.08 -1.96
N PRO A 83 -9.27 10.39 -2.28
CA PRO A 83 -9.85 11.41 -1.40
C PRO A 83 -11.29 11.12 -1.00
N ALA A 84 -12.11 10.58 -1.90
CA ALA A 84 -13.51 10.23 -1.61
C ALA A 84 -13.67 9.15 -0.54
N GLY A 85 -12.66 8.32 -0.32
CA GLY A 85 -12.67 7.26 0.70
C GLY A 85 -12.08 7.68 2.04
N ARG A 86 -11.52 8.87 2.14
CA ARG A 86 -10.90 9.35 3.40
C ARG A 86 -11.98 9.62 4.44
N GLY A 87 -11.67 9.27 5.70
CA GLY A 87 -12.60 9.47 6.82
C GLY A 87 -13.79 8.51 6.84
N THR A 88 -13.80 7.47 6.00
CA THR A 88 -14.89 6.49 5.92
C THR A 88 -14.60 5.19 6.67
N GLY A 89 -13.38 4.99 7.17
CA GLY A 89 -12.93 3.72 7.72
C GLY A 89 -12.39 2.74 6.67
N LEU A 90 -12.32 3.16 5.40
CA LEU A 90 -11.88 2.29 4.31
C LEU A 90 -10.44 1.82 4.48
N ALA A 91 -9.53 2.71 4.85
CA ALA A 91 -8.13 2.34 5.07
C ALA A 91 -7.99 1.25 6.13
N ALA A 92 -8.73 1.37 7.23
CA ALA A 92 -8.74 0.35 8.29
C ALA A 92 -9.26 -1.00 7.79
N CYS A 93 -10.29 -1.00 6.94
CA CYS A 93 -10.81 -2.22 6.32
C CYS A 93 -9.78 -2.88 5.41
N LEU A 94 -9.08 -2.10 4.61
CA LEU A 94 -8.03 -2.61 3.71
C LEU A 94 -6.85 -3.20 4.49
N VAL A 95 -6.43 -2.54 5.57
CA VAL A 95 -5.36 -3.05 6.45
C VAL A 95 -5.80 -4.37 7.08
N ALA A 96 -7.02 -4.44 7.61
CA ALA A 96 -7.54 -5.65 8.22
C ALA A 96 -7.58 -6.82 7.22
N ASP A 97 -7.98 -6.56 5.97
CA ASP A 97 -7.96 -7.57 4.91
C ASP A 97 -6.54 -8.08 4.64
N ALA A 98 -5.58 -7.19 4.53
CA ALA A 98 -4.17 -7.56 4.31
C ALA A 98 -3.62 -8.38 5.48
N GLU A 99 -3.88 -7.96 6.72
CA GLU A 99 -3.45 -8.68 7.92
C GLU A 99 -4.03 -10.10 7.95
N ALA A 100 -5.31 -10.24 7.64
CA ALA A 100 -5.98 -11.55 7.61
C ALA A 100 -5.37 -12.46 6.54
N ARG A 101 -5.07 -11.93 5.35
CA ARG A 101 -4.47 -12.72 4.27
C ARG A 101 -3.03 -13.15 4.59
N ILE A 102 -2.27 -12.28 5.23
CA ILE A 102 -0.90 -12.59 5.69
C ILE A 102 -0.95 -13.71 6.73
N ALA A 103 -1.87 -13.62 7.69
CA ALA A 103 -2.06 -14.65 8.71
C ALA A 103 -2.51 -15.99 8.09
N GLN A 104 -3.45 -15.95 7.13
CA GLN A 104 -3.93 -17.14 6.43
C GLN A 104 -2.83 -17.85 5.63
N ALA A 105 -1.84 -17.09 5.16
CA ALA A 105 -0.68 -17.66 4.48
C ALA A 105 0.34 -18.31 5.42
N GLY A 106 0.10 -18.27 6.74
CA GLY A 106 0.92 -18.95 7.75
C GLY A 106 1.94 -18.06 8.44
N HIS A 107 1.95 -16.76 8.17
CA HIS A 107 2.89 -15.84 8.82
C HIS A 107 2.38 -15.44 10.22
N ARG A 108 3.30 -15.29 11.16
CA ARG A 108 2.97 -14.88 12.55
C ARG A 108 3.01 -13.37 12.74
N ALA A 109 3.74 -12.67 11.89
CA ALA A 109 3.87 -11.22 11.96
C ALA A 109 3.90 -10.65 10.54
N ALA A 110 3.41 -9.43 10.43
CA ALA A 110 3.47 -8.64 9.21
C ALA A 110 4.40 -7.44 9.41
N HIS A 111 4.95 -6.93 8.32
CA HIS A 111 5.73 -5.70 8.33
C HIS A 111 5.30 -4.79 7.19
N LEU A 112 5.67 -3.52 7.29
CA LEU A 112 5.47 -2.55 6.23
C LEU A 112 6.57 -1.51 6.24
N ALA A 113 6.77 -0.85 5.10
CA ALA A 113 7.65 0.30 4.94
C ALA A 113 6.80 1.56 4.86
N CYS A 114 7.17 2.56 5.66
CA CYS A 114 6.50 3.87 5.68
C CYS A 114 7.54 4.94 5.34
N GLY A 115 7.17 5.94 4.56
CA GLY A 115 8.07 7.05 4.22
C GLY A 115 8.59 7.75 5.48
N LEU A 116 9.87 8.17 5.47
CA LEU A 116 10.49 8.80 6.63
C LEU A 116 9.70 10.00 7.15
N GLU A 117 9.17 10.82 6.25
CA GLU A 117 8.46 12.06 6.58
C GLU A 117 6.93 11.88 6.56
N ASN A 118 6.42 10.68 6.31
CA ASN A 118 4.98 10.44 6.23
C ASN A 118 4.37 10.20 7.61
N ASN A 119 4.28 11.28 8.40
CA ASN A 119 3.77 11.22 9.77
C ASN A 119 2.27 10.89 9.83
N VAL A 120 1.51 11.24 8.81
CA VAL A 120 0.07 10.90 8.72
C VAL A 120 -0.11 9.40 8.65
N ALA A 121 0.62 8.73 7.76
CA ALA A 121 0.58 7.27 7.64
C ALA A 121 1.11 6.60 8.91
N ALA A 122 2.22 7.08 9.46
CA ALA A 122 2.78 6.54 10.69
C ALA A 122 1.77 6.57 11.85
N GLY A 123 1.07 7.69 12.03
CA GLY A 123 0.01 7.82 13.04
C GLY A 123 -1.13 6.85 12.79
N PHE A 124 -1.55 6.70 11.54
CA PHE A 124 -2.58 5.74 11.15
C PHE A 124 -2.17 4.30 11.52
N TYR A 125 -0.97 3.87 11.14
CA TYR A 125 -0.51 2.52 11.44
C TYR A 125 -0.42 2.25 12.94
N ARG A 126 0.06 3.23 13.73
CA ARG A 126 0.05 3.09 15.19
C ARG A 126 -1.36 2.89 15.74
N ARG A 127 -2.34 3.63 15.24
CA ARG A 127 -3.75 3.46 15.66
C ARG A 127 -4.30 2.09 15.27
N GLN A 128 -3.78 1.49 14.20
CA GLN A 128 -4.15 0.14 13.79
C GLN A 128 -3.36 -0.96 14.52
N GLY A 129 -2.53 -0.60 15.50
CA GLY A 129 -1.82 -1.56 16.33
C GLY A 129 -0.43 -1.95 15.83
N TRP A 130 0.09 -1.24 14.83
CA TRP A 130 1.46 -1.47 14.34
C TRP A 130 2.48 -0.73 15.20
N THR A 131 3.65 -1.34 15.36
CA THR A 131 4.76 -0.79 16.15
C THR A 131 5.93 -0.44 15.24
N GLU A 132 6.48 0.75 15.41
CA GLU A 132 7.66 1.18 14.66
C GLU A 132 8.93 0.53 15.24
N GLU A 133 9.74 -0.05 14.35
CA GLU A 133 11.03 -0.67 14.72
C GLU A 133 12.24 0.20 14.39
N GLY A 134 12.05 1.33 13.71
CA GLY A 134 13.13 2.22 13.33
C GLY A 134 13.31 2.32 11.82
N VAL A 135 14.45 2.89 11.43
CA VAL A 135 14.76 3.14 10.02
C VAL A 135 15.56 1.97 9.44
N VAL A 136 15.14 1.50 8.28
CA VAL A 136 15.84 0.47 7.50
C VAL A 136 15.97 0.91 6.06
N GLU A 137 16.93 0.36 5.32
CA GLU A 137 17.01 0.56 3.88
C GLU A 137 16.25 -0.55 3.18
N VAL A 138 15.38 -0.17 2.24
CA VAL A 138 14.68 -1.11 1.36
C VAL A 138 15.11 -0.88 -0.08
N THR A 139 14.94 -1.90 -0.91
CA THR A 139 15.20 -1.82 -2.35
C THR A 139 13.88 -1.76 -3.08
N LEU A 140 13.61 -0.63 -3.73
CA LEU A 140 12.37 -0.41 -4.46
C LEU A 140 12.47 -0.95 -5.89
N ASP A 141 11.35 -1.49 -6.38
CA ASP A 141 11.20 -1.85 -7.79
C ASP A 141 10.99 -0.59 -8.62
N THR A 142 11.84 -0.36 -9.61
CA THR A 142 11.70 0.72 -10.59
C THR A 142 12.02 0.23 -12.00
N SER A 143 11.55 0.97 -13.00
CA SER A 143 11.85 0.68 -14.40
C SER A 143 13.34 0.81 -14.76
N SER A 144 14.11 1.47 -13.91
CA SER A 144 15.57 1.61 -14.05
C SER A 144 16.36 0.62 -13.19
N GLY A 145 15.69 -0.38 -12.62
CA GLY A 145 16.29 -1.38 -11.74
C GLY A 145 16.07 -1.08 -10.25
N PRO A 146 16.80 -1.76 -9.37
CA PRO A 146 16.67 -1.58 -7.92
C PRO A 146 17.02 -0.15 -7.50
N PHE A 147 16.24 0.42 -6.61
CA PHE A 147 16.45 1.77 -6.08
C PHE A 147 16.45 1.69 -4.55
N PRO A 148 17.58 1.90 -3.86
CA PRO A 148 17.63 1.86 -2.40
C PRO A 148 16.99 3.12 -1.82
N LEU A 149 16.20 2.95 -0.75
CA LEU A 149 15.55 4.05 -0.06
C LEU A 149 15.47 3.76 1.43
N PRO A 150 15.86 4.71 2.32
CA PRO A 150 15.61 4.56 3.74
C PRO A 150 14.13 4.79 4.05
N VAL A 151 13.56 3.94 4.90
CA VAL A 151 12.15 3.97 5.30
C VAL A 151 12.00 3.65 6.78
N ARG A 152 10.83 3.96 7.34
CA ARG A 152 10.44 3.52 8.68
C ARG A 152 9.79 2.15 8.56
N ARG A 153 10.26 1.19 9.36
CA ARG A 153 9.69 -0.16 9.40
C ARG A 153 8.70 -0.28 10.54
N PHE A 154 7.50 -0.77 10.23
CA PHE A 154 6.48 -1.11 11.21
C PHE A 154 6.21 -2.61 11.18
N VAL A 155 5.86 -3.17 12.33
CA VAL A 155 5.54 -4.60 12.49
C VAL A 155 4.28 -4.77 13.31
N LYS A 156 3.59 -5.90 13.08
CA LYS A 156 2.40 -6.27 13.84
C LYS A 156 2.24 -7.79 13.89
N PRO A 157 1.97 -8.38 15.07
CA PRO A 157 1.57 -9.80 15.14
C PRO A 157 0.23 -10.01 14.44
N VAL A 158 0.13 -11.04 13.58
CA VAL A 158 -1.08 -11.33 12.79
C VAL A 158 -1.48 -12.81 12.85
N SER A 159 -0.84 -13.62 13.68
CA SER A 159 -1.10 -15.03 13.73
C SER A 159 -2.57 -15.33 14.04
N GLU A 160 -3.14 -16.31 13.34
CA GLU A 160 -4.45 -16.86 13.68
C GLU A 160 -4.39 -17.60 15.02
N ARG A 161 -5.50 -17.56 15.73
CA ARG A 161 -5.69 -18.32 16.97
C ARG A 161 -6.51 -19.56 16.71
#